data_ae3a6e3f56cfa419e753c8fca27c019e
#
_entry.id   ae3a6e3f56cfa419e753c8fca27c019e
#
_cell.length_a   1.000
_cell.length_b   1.000
_cell.length_c   1.000
_cell.angle_alpha   90.00
_cell.angle_beta   90.00
_cell.angle_gamma   90.00
#
_symmetry.space_group_name_H-M   'P 1'
#
loop_
_entity.id
_entity.type
_entity.pdbx_description
1 polymer ?
#
loop_
_entity_poly.entity_id
_entity_poly.type
_entity_poly.pdbx_seq_one_letter_code
_entity_poly.pdbx_strand_id
1 'polypeptide(L)'
;MSGYVAGVDGGGTRTRAVIIDDTGAEIARAEREGAVANAAAPHEAADAVTSAVRAAAVEGGVKLPVRALWAGLAGAGREAARDAVTDALSRVGLAEAIEVGTDVEAAFHAAFGKGTGVMLIAGTGSIAWARDERGVMHRVGGWGQDVGDEGSGYWLVMEALRCVARAEDGRGDVTKLREFLLESLGLIDPTQLVTWVASASKREIAALVPDVVRAATDGDASAGDILESAVEMLARHLATV
;
A
#
# COMPACT_ATOMS: atom_id res chain seq x y z
N MET A 1 1.96 -35.72 -5.99
CA MET A 1 1.67 -34.27 -6.09
C MET A 1 1.81 -33.73 -4.69
N SER A 2 2.55 -32.65 -4.47
CA SER A 2 2.65 -32.05 -3.16
C SER A 2 1.30 -31.43 -2.77
N GLY A 3 0.78 -31.72 -1.58
CA GLY A 3 -0.45 -31.12 -1.05
C GLY A 3 -0.26 -29.67 -0.61
N TYR A 4 0.89 -29.05 -0.92
CA TYR A 4 1.24 -27.72 -0.45
C TYR A 4 0.83 -26.62 -1.41
N VAL A 5 0.44 -25.47 -0.85
CA VAL A 5 0.21 -24.21 -1.59
C VAL A 5 0.97 -23.08 -0.94
N ALA A 6 1.35 -22.10 -1.75
CA ALA A 6 2.07 -20.92 -1.26
C ALA A 6 1.23 -19.66 -1.44
N GLY A 7 1.22 -18.80 -0.42
CA GLY A 7 0.68 -17.45 -0.47
C GLY A 7 1.81 -16.43 -0.29
N VAL A 8 1.78 -15.34 -1.05
CA VAL A 8 2.76 -14.26 -0.97
C VAL A 8 2.08 -12.91 -0.80
N ASP A 9 2.58 -12.12 0.14
CA ASP A 9 2.27 -10.70 0.33
C ASP A 9 3.54 -9.90 0.02
N GLY A 10 3.53 -9.16 -1.08
CA GLY A 10 4.69 -8.43 -1.60
C GLY A 10 4.46 -6.93 -1.75
N GLY A 11 5.26 -6.16 -1.03
CA GLY A 11 5.31 -4.70 -1.11
C GLY A 11 6.71 -4.19 -1.44
N GLY A 12 6.85 -2.88 -1.63
CA GLY A 12 8.13 -2.27 -1.99
C GLY A 12 9.26 -2.42 -0.96
N THR A 13 8.92 -2.71 0.31
CA THR A 13 9.90 -2.84 1.38
C THR A 13 10.23 -4.29 1.72
N ARG A 14 9.24 -5.18 1.61
CA ARG A 14 9.37 -6.60 2.00
C ARG A 14 8.39 -7.47 1.24
N THR A 15 8.77 -8.71 1.07
CA THR A 15 7.95 -9.79 0.49
C THR A 15 7.92 -10.94 1.49
N ARG A 16 6.71 -11.36 1.89
CA ARG A 16 6.47 -12.48 2.79
C ARG A 16 5.87 -13.64 2.02
N ALA A 17 6.38 -14.83 2.25
CA ALA A 17 5.80 -16.06 1.74
C ALA A 17 5.38 -16.97 2.90
N VAL A 18 4.23 -17.61 2.76
CA VAL A 18 3.72 -18.65 3.66
C VAL A 18 3.42 -19.89 2.85
N ILE A 19 3.82 -21.05 3.33
CA ILE A 19 3.45 -22.36 2.76
C ILE A 19 2.51 -23.05 3.73
N ILE A 20 1.38 -23.52 3.22
CA ILE A 20 0.38 -24.27 3.96
C ILE A 20 0.15 -25.64 3.31
N ASP A 21 -0.28 -26.61 4.10
CA ASP A 21 -0.72 -27.92 3.61
C ASP A 21 -2.20 -27.90 3.19
N ASP A 22 -2.70 -29.06 2.73
CA ASP A 22 -4.10 -29.25 2.32
C ASP A 22 -5.11 -29.21 3.47
N THR A 23 -4.66 -29.22 4.74
CA THR A 23 -5.52 -28.96 5.91
C THR A 23 -5.63 -27.46 6.22
N GLY A 24 -4.81 -26.63 5.59
CA GLY A 24 -4.68 -25.20 5.86
C GLY A 24 -3.70 -24.87 7.00
N ALA A 25 -2.97 -25.88 7.50
CA ALA A 25 -1.95 -25.66 8.52
C ALA A 25 -0.70 -25.00 7.91
N GLU A 26 -0.19 -23.96 8.59
CA GLU A 26 1.05 -23.31 8.20
C GLU A 26 2.24 -24.24 8.46
N ILE A 27 3.02 -24.48 7.42
CA ILE A 27 4.22 -25.32 7.46
C ILE A 27 5.47 -24.49 7.66
N ALA A 28 5.56 -23.35 6.94
CA ALA A 28 6.68 -22.43 7.05
C ALA A 28 6.32 -21.04 6.52
N ARG A 29 7.11 -20.05 6.95
CA ARG A 29 7.06 -18.69 6.42
C ARG A 29 8.47 -18.14 6.25
N ALA A 30 8.63 -17.21 5.32
CA ALA A 30 9.87 -16.46 5.18
C ALA A 30 9.58 -15.03 4.74
N GLU A 31 10.48 -14.11 5.11
CA GLU A 31 10.43 -12.71 4.68
C GLU A 31 11.74 -12.38 3.98
N ARG A 32 11.66 -11.61 2.89
CA ARG A 32 12.78 -11.10 2.09
C ARG A 32 12.54 -9.65 1.71
N GLU A 33 13.55 -9.02 1.13
CA GLU A 33 13.43 -7.69 0.52
C GLU A 33 12.27 -7.68 -0.48
N GLY A 34 11.58 -6.53 -0.54
CA GLY A 34 10.41 -6.37 -1.39
C GLY A 34 10.73 -5.74 -2.72
N ALA A 35 9.81 -5.93 -3.67
CA ALA A 35 9.76 -5.23 -4.93
C ALA A 35 8.31 -4.97 -5.35
N VAL A 36 8.09 -3.88 -6.06
CA VAL A 36 6.78 -3.49 -6.60
C VAL A 36 6.60 -4.08 -7.98
N ALA A 37 5.43 -4.65 -8.27
CA ALA A 37 5.12 -5.15 -9.60
C ALA A 37 5.17 -4.01 -10.64
N ASN A 38 5.99 -4.19 -11.67
CA ASN A 38 6.23 -3.21 -12.73
C ASN A 38 6.38 -3.92 -14.08
N ALA A 39 5.60 -3.47 -15.08
CA ALA A 39 5.66 -4.05 -16.43
C ALA A 39 7.01 -3.85 -17.13
N ALA A 40 7.73 -2.78 -16.80
CA ALA A 40 9.06 -2.49 -17.39
C ALA A 40 10.19 -3.32 -16.74
N ALA A 41 10.01 -3.77 -15.49
CA ALA A 41 10.99 -4.56 -14.75
C ALA A 41 10.29 -5.70 -13.97
N PRO A 42 9.59 -6.63 -14.63
CA PRO A 42 8.80 -7.66 -13.96
C PRO A 42 9.65 -8.67 -13.17
N HIS A 43 10.92 -8.82 -13.55
CA HIS A 43 11.87 -9.72 -12.90
C HIS A 43 12.17 -9.30 -11.45
N GLU A 44 12.16 -8.02 -11.10
CA GLU A 44 12.42 -7.57 -9.73
C GLU A 44 11.39 -8.14 -8.74
N ALA A 45 10.10 -8.00 -9.05
CA ALA A 45 9.04 -8.58 -8.23
C ALA A 45 9.06 -10.11 -8.27
N ALA A 46 9.32 -10.72 -9.44
CA ALA A 46 9.42 -12.17 -9.57
C ALA A 46 10.59 -12.75 -8.76
N ASP A 47 11.74 -12.07 -8.71
CA ASP A 47 12.90 -12.47 -7.91
C ASP A 47 12.63 -12.35 -6.42
N ALA A 48 11.96 -11.28 -5.96
CA ALA A 48 11.55 -11.11 -4.58
C ALA A 48 10.59 -12.24 -4.12
N VAL A 49 9.57 -12.55 -4.93
CA VAL A 49 8.63 -13.67 -4.69
C VAL A 49 9.39 -15.00 -4.67
N THR A 50 10.26 -15.23 -5.66
CA THR A 50 11.06 -16.45 -5.78
C THR A 50 11.94 -16.67 -4.56
N SER A 51 12.62 -15.62 -4.12
CA SER A 51 13.50 -15.66 -2.95
C SER A 51 12.72 -15.99 -1.67
N ALA A 52 11.56 -15.38 -1.47
CA ALA A 52 10.71 -15.61 -0.30
C ALA A 52 10.12 -17.02 -0.29
N VAL A 53 9.58 -17.51 -1.42
CA VAL A 53 8.98 -18.85 -1.53
C VAL A 53 10.03 -19.94 -1.35
N ARG A 54 11.21 -19.80 -1.98
CA ARG A 54 12.30 -20.77 -1.81
C ARG A 54 12.81 -20.83 -0.38
N ALA A 55 12.92 -19.68 0.29
CA ALA A 55 13.31 -19.65 1.70
C ALA A 55 12.28 -20.35 2.60
N ALA A 56 10.98 -20.09 2.41
CA ALA A 56 9.92 -20.79 3.14
C ALA A 56 9.95 -22.30 2.84
N ALA A 57 10.17 -22.70 1.59
CA ALA A 57 10.26 -24.10 1.22
C ALA A 57 11.45 -24.83 1.88
N VAL A 58 12.61 -24.16 1.98
CA VAL A 58 13.78 -24.71 2.70
C VAL A 58 13.48 -24.86 4.19
N GLU A 59 12.90 -23.82 4.82
CA GLU A 59 12.55 -23.85 6.25
C GLU A 59 11.55 -24.94 6.58
N GLY A 60 10.53 -25.15 5.73
CA GLY A 60 9.50 -26.19 5.93
C GLY A 60 9.88 -27.57 5.40
N GLY A 61 11.04 -27.75 4.78
CA GLY A 61 11.42 -29.00 4.12
C GLY A 61 10.51 -29.38 2.95
N VAL A 62 9.86 -28.39 2.33
CA VAL A 62 8.90 -28.57 1.23
C VAL A 62 9.62 -28.64 -0.10
N LYS A 63 9.30 -29.64 -0.94
CA LYS A 63 9.84 -29.74 -2.30
C LYS A 63 9.00 -28.88 -3.27
N LEU A 64 9.68 -28.09 -4.08
CA LEU A 64 9.08 -27.35 -5.19
C LEU A 64 9.04 -28.22 -6.47
N PRO A 65 8.07 -28.02 -7.38
CA PRO A 65 6.99 -27.02 -7.28
C PRO A 65 5.91 -27.41 -6.27
N VAL A 66 5.28 -26.40 -5.63
CA VAL A 66 4.03 -26.58 -4.89
C VAL A 66 2.85 -26.63 -5.87
N ARG A 67 1.66 -27.07 -5.41
CA ARG A 67 0.48 -27.19 -6.27
C ARG A 67 0.00 -25.85 -6.82
N ALA A 68 0.01 -24.81 -5.99
CA ALA A 68 -0.41 -23.47 -6.41
C ALA A 68 0.35 -22.38 -5.64
N LEU A 69 0.55 -21.25 -6.29
CA LEU A 69 1.09 -20.03 -5.73
C LEU A 69 0.13 -18.88 -6.06
N TRP A 70 -0.33 -18.18 -5.04
CA TRP A 70 -1.01 -16.91 -5.21
C TRP A 70 -0.16 -15.78 -4.61
N ALA A 71 0.10 -14.73 -5.41
CA ALA A 71 0.95 -13.62 -4.97
C ALA A 71 0.18 -12.29 -5.06
N GLY A 72 -0.12 -11.69 -3.89
CA GLY A 72 -0.64 -10.33 -3.76
C GLY A 72 0.50 -9.32 -3.76
N LEU A 73 0.60 -8.51 -4.81
CA LEU A 73 1.72 -7.61 -5.01
C LEU A 73 1.29 -6.16 -5.14
N ALA A 74 1.95 -5.26 -4.39
CA ALA A 74 1.85 -3.84 -4.65
C ALA A 74 2.24 -3.54 -6.11
N GLY A 75 1.47 -2.67 -6.79
CA GLY A 75 1.69 -2.35 -8.20
C GLY A 75 1.02 -3.28 -9.22
N ALA A 76 0.51 -4.45 -8.81
CA ALA A 76 -0.19 -5.41 -9.69
C ALA A 76 -1.62 -4.97 -10.09
N GLY A 77 -2.04 -3.78 -9.70
CA GLY A 77 -3.36 -3.24 -10.08
C GLY A 77 -3.51 -2.92 -11.58
N ARG A 78 -2.39 -2.81 -12.31
CA ARG A 78 -2.38 -2.65 -13.77
C ARG A 78 -2.21 -4.02 -14.42
N GLU A 79 -3.10 -4.38 -15.34
CA GLU A 79 -3.10 -5.68 -16.04
C GLU A 79 -1.73 -6.00 -16.65
N ALA A 80 -1.13 -5.06 -17.38
CA ALA A 80 0.17 -5.24 -17.99
C ALA A 80 1.30 -5.57 -16.98
N ALA A 81 1.27 -5.01 -15.76
CA ALA A 81 2.25 -5.33 -14.73
C ALA A 81 2.00 -6.72 -14.14
N ARG A 82 0.74 -7.06 -13.89
CA ARG A 82 0.31 -8.36 -13.39
C ARG A 82 0.70 -9.49 -14.34
N ASP A 83 0.37 -9.33 -15.63
CA ASP A 83 0.67 -10.33 -16.66
C ASP A 83 2.17 -10.54 -16.83
N ALA A 84 2.94 -9.45 -16.89
CA ALA A 84 4.38 -9.54 -17.02
C ALA A 84 5.06 -10.27 -15.85
N VAL A 85 4.60 -10.00 -14.59
CA VAL A 85 5.12 -10.70 -13.40
C VAL A 85 4.64 -12.16 -13.39
N THR A 86 3.40 -12.46 -13.77
CA THR A 86 2.89 -13.82 -13.86
C THR A 86 3.70 -14.65 -14.86
N ASP A 87 4.00 -14.07 -16.03
CA ASP A 87 4.84 -14.71 -17.04
C ASP A 87 6.28 -14.95 -16.54
N ALA A 88 6.84 -14.01 -15.81
CA ALA A 88 8.18 -14.16 -15.22
C ALA A 88 8.21 -15.29 -14.19
N LEU A 89 7.22 -15.34 -13.28
CA LEU A 89 7.11 -16.39 -12.25
C LEU A 89 6.85 -17.78 -12.85
N SER A 90 6.05 -17.88 -13.91
CA SER A 90 5.72 -19.15 -14.55
C SER A 90 6.94 -19.89 -15.11
N ARG A 91 8.02 -19.15 -15.43
CA ARG A 91 9.28 -19.73 -15.94
C ARG A 91 10.19 -20.25 -14.82
N VAL A 92 9.90 -19.94 -13.56
CA VAL A 92 10.79 -20.27 -12.43
C VAL A 92 10.55 -21.67 -11.87
N GLY A 93 9.35 -22.23 -12.06
CA GLY A 93 8.97 -23.56 -11.57
C GLY A 93 8.72 -23.63 -10.07
N LEU A 94 8.15 -22.57 -9.47
CA LEU A 94 7.80 -22.53 -8.03
C LEU A 94 6.52 -23.31 -7.73
N ALA A 95 5.55 -23.28 -8.64
CA ALA A 95 4.25 -23.92 -8.49
C ALA A 95 3.74 -24.45 -9.83
N GLU A 96 2.78 -25.41 -9.77
CA GLU A 96 2.10 -25.94 -10.95
C GLU A 96 1.08 -24.94 -11.54
N ALA A 97 0.46 -24.12 -10.64
CA ALA A 97 -0.43 -23.02 -11.00
C ALA A 97 0.02 -21.74 -10.29
N ILE A 98 0.08 -20.65 -11.03
CA ILE A 98 0.50 -19.34 -10.49
C ILE A 98 -0.55 -18.29 -10.84
N GLU A 99 -0.95 -17.51 -9.86
CA GLU A 99 -1.82 -16.35 -10.01
C GLU A 99 -1.22 -15.16 -9.26
N VAL A 100 -1.22 -14.00 -9.92
CA VAL A 100 -0.79 -12.73 -9.33
C VAL A 100 -1.99 -11.81 -9.21
N GLY A 101 -2.23 -11.30 -8.02
CA GLY A 101 -3.23 -10.28 -7.72
C GLY A 101 -2.59 -9.08 -7.01
N THR A 102 -3.42 -8.17 -6.54
CA THR A 102 -2.98 -7.04 -5.72
C THR A 102 -2.86 -7.43 -4.25
N ASP A 103 -2.04 -6.71 -3.50
CA ASP A 103 -1.98 -6.77 -2.04
C ASP A 103 -3.35 -6.47 -1.39
N VAL A 104 -4.13 -5.56 -1.99
CA VAL A 104 -5.49 -5.23 -1.56
C VAL A 104 -6.45 -6.42 -1.75
N GLU A 105 -6.36 -7.17 -2.85
CA GLU A 105 -7.16 -8.39 -3.07
C GLU A 105 -6.85 -9.46 -2.00
N ALA A 106 -5.56 -9.59 -1.62
CA ALA A 106 -5.16 -10.46 -0.52
C ALA A 106 -5.81 -10.05 0.79
N ALA A 107 -5.71 -8.76 1.14
CA ALA A 107 -6.30 -8.20 2.37
C ALA A 107 -7.82 -8.36 2.37
N PHE A 108 -8.49 -8.10 1.23
CA PHE A 108 -9.93 -8.27 1.10
C PHE A 108 -10.35 -9.73 1.31
N HIS A 109 -9.63 -10.66 0.69
CA HIS A 109 -9.90 -12.09 0.85
C HIS A 109 -9.67 -12.55 2.30
N ALA A 110 -8.63 -12.07 2.95
CA ALA A 110 -8.35 -12.37 4.35
C ALA A 110 -9.47 -11.89 5.29
N ALA A 111 -10.07 -10.72 5.00
CA ALA A 111 -11.15 -10.15 5.80
C ALA A 111 -12.52 -10.82 5.56
N PHE A 112 -12.84 -11.12 4.31
CA PHE A 112 -14.20 -11.51 3.90
C PHE A 112 -14.30 -12.90 3.26
N GLY A 113 -13.17 -13.57 2.98
CA GLY A 113 -13.16 -14.84 2.26
C GLY A 113 -13.81 -14.70 0.87
N LYS A 114 -14.86 -15.50 0.63
CA LYS A 114 -15.71 -15.41 -0.56
C LYS A 114 -16.98 -14.56 -0.36
N GLY A 115 -17.15 -14.01 0.85
CA GLY A 115 -18.33 -13.22 1.21
C GLY A 115 -18.34 -11.81 0.63
N THR A 116 -19.48 -11.14 0.79
CA THR A 116 -19.65 -9.71 0.51
C THR A 116 -18.97 -8.88 1.59
N GLY A 117 -18.58 -7.66 1.26
CA GLY A 117 -18.00 -6.74 2.23
C GLY A 117 -17.52 -5.46 1.58
N VAL A 118 -17.18 -4.49 2.43
CA VAL A 118 -16.55 -3.23 2.03
C VAL A 118 -15.28 -3.05 2.85
N MET A 119 -14.20 -2.68 2.20
CA MET A 119 -12.91 -2.42 2.82
C MET A 119 -12.39 -1.06 2.38
N LEU A 120 -12.07 -0.21 3.35
CA LEU A 120 -11.36 1.04 3.13
C LEU A 120 -9.94 0.91 3.64
N ILE A 121 -8.98 1.22 2.81
CA ILE A 121 -7.57 1.35 3.19
C ILE A 121 -7.23 2.83 3.11
N ALA A 122 -6.84 3.40 4.25
CA ALA A 122 -6.33 4.76 4.37
C ALA A 122 -4.98 4.71 5.10
N GLY A 123 -3.92 4.73 4.34
CA GLY A 123 -2.53 4.70 4.81
C GLY A 123 -1.72 5.76 4.08
N THR A 124 -0.58 5.39 3.51
CA THR A 124 0.20 6.29 2.62
C THR A 124 -0.61 6.73 1.40
N GLY A 125 -1.47 5.87 0.86
CA GLY A 125 -2.51 6.18 -0.15
C GLY A 125 -3.88 5.81 0.38
N SER A 126 -4.93 5.99 -0.45
CA SER A 126 -6.30 5.62 -0.08
C SER A 126 -7.01 4.88 -1.20
N ILE A 127 -7.82 3.88 -0.84
CA ILE A 127 -8.62 3.09 -1.78
C ILE A 127 -9.77 2.41 -1.03
N ALA A 128 -10.94 2.34 -1.63
CA ALA A 128 -12.05 1.53 -1.17
C ALA A 128 -12.34 0.38 -2.15
N TRP A 129 -12.65 -0.78 -1.59
CA TRP A 129 -13.03 -1.99 -2.33
C TRP A 129 -14.32 -2.56 -1.75
N ALA A 130 -15.20 -3.05 -2.61
CA ALA A 130 -16.37 -3.81 -2.20
C ALA A 130 -16.53 -5.05 -3.06
N ARG A 131 -17.14 -6.09 -2.50
CA ARG A 131 -17.68 -7.23 -3.25
C ARG A 131 -19.18 -7.28 -3.02
N ASP A 132 -19.94 -7.23 -4.11
CA ASP A 132 -21.40 -7.31 -4.07
C ASP A 132 -21.91 -8.77 -3.89
N GLU A 133 -23.24 -8.95 -3.77
CA GLU A 133 -23.86 -10.25 -3.60
C GLU A 133 -23.71 -11.18 -4.83
N ARG A 134 -23.35 -10.63 -5.99
CA ARG A 134 -23.07 -11.39 -7.22
C ARG A 134 -21.60 -11.80 -7.30
N GLY A 135 -20.76 -11.38 -6.32
CA GLY A 135 -19.33 -11.63 -6.31
C GLY A 135 -18.50 -10.66 -7.15
N VAL A 136 -19.14 -9.59 -7.69
CA VAL A 136 -18.44 -8.59 -8.49
C VAL A 136 -17.65 -7.67 -7.58
N MET A 137 -16.39 -7.42 -7.93
CA MET A 137 -15.52 -6.50 -7.23
C MET A 137 -15.67 -5.08 -7.78
N HIS A 138 -15.84 -4.13 -6.87
CA HIS A 138 -15.92 -2.70 -7.15
C HIS A 138 -14.76 -1.99 -6.49
N ARG A 139 -14.24 -0.94 -7.12
CA ARG A 139 -13.14 -0.14 -6.62
C ARG A 139 -13.43 1.35 -6.76
N VAL A 140 -13.18 2.12 -5.70
CA VAL A 140 -13.21 3.58 -5.69
C VAL A 140 -11.90 4.11 -5.13
N GLY A 141 -11.34 5.13 -5.73
CA GLY A 141 -10.02 5.68 -5.37
C GLY A 141 -8.85 4.82 -5.84
N GLY A 142 -7.68 4.97 -5.21
CA GLY A 142 -6.47 4.25 -5.58
C GLY A 142 -5.88 4.66 -6.93
N TRP A 143 -6.06 5.92 -7.33
CA TRP A 143 -5.52 6.48 -8.58
C TRP A 143 -4.06 6.94 -8.45
N GLY A 144 -3.51 6.88 -7.25
CA GLY A 144 -2.16 7.33 -6.95
C GLY A 144 -2.10 8.80 -6.54
N GLN A 145 -0.94 9.22 -6.07
CA GLN A 145 -0.72 10.51 -5.40
C GLN A 145 -0.96 11.75 -6.27
N ASP A 146 -0.83 11.61 -7.59
CA ASP A 146 -0.88 12.76 -8.51
C ASP A 146 -2.32 13.10 -8.94
N VAL A 147 -3.21 12.11 -8.94
CA VAL A 147 -4.59 12.25 -9.43
C VAL A 147 -5.66 11.70 -8.48
N GLY A 148 -5.26 11.26 -7.27
CA GLY A 148 -6.15 10.66 -6.30
C GLY A 148 -5.50 10.55 -4.92
N ASP A 149 -5.77 9.44 -4.23
CA ASP A 149 -5.35 9.16 -2.86
C ASP A 149 -5.91 10.17 -1.83
N GLU A 150 -7.08 10.74 -2.13
CA GLU A 150 -7.76 11.72 -1.29
C GLU A 150 -8.01 11.16 0.11
N GLY A 151 -7.76 11.95 1.12
CA GLY A 151 -7.87 11.56 2.53
C GLY A 151 -6.78 10.63 3.04
N SER A 152 -5.79 10.26 2.22
CA SER A 152 -4.63 9.49 2.65
C SER A 152 -3.64 10.31 3.46
N GLY A 153 -2.68 9.63 4.10
CA GLY A 153 -1.60 10.30 4.83
C GLY A 153 -0.75 11.21 3.94
N TYR A 154 -0.46 10.79 2.71
CA TYR A 154 0.22 11.65 1.74
C TYR A 154 -0.60 12.91 1.44
N TRP A 155 -1.88 12.74 1.14
CA TRP A 155 -2.78 13.87 0.83
C TRP A 155 -2.87 14.84 2.00
N LEU A 156 -3.08 14.33 3.24
CA LEU A 156 -3.13 15.13 4.46
C LEU A 156 -1.90 16.02 4.63
N VAL A 157 -0.71 15.44 4.51
CA VAL A 157 0.54 16.17 4.69
C VAL A 157 0.77 17.16 3.54
N MET A 158 0.45 16.80 2.31
CA MET A 158 0.56 17.74 1.20
C MET A 158 -0.37 18.95 1.35
N GLU A 159 -1.59 18.78 1.88
CA GLU A 159 -2.46 19.91 2.22
C GLU A 159 -1.90 20.75 3.38
N ALA A 160 -1.32 20.10 4.40
CA ALA A 160 -0.65 20.81 5.49
C ALA A 160 0.55 21.64 4.99
N LEU A 161 1.39 21.09 4.12
CA LEU A 161 2.51 21.81 3.52
C LEU A 161 2.05 22.99 2.64
N ARG A 162 0.96 22.81 1.87
CA ARG A 162 0.34 23.91 1.10
C ARG A 162 -0.24 24.98 2.01
N CYS A 163 -0.80 24.59 3.18
CA CYS A 163 -1.29 25.52 4.20
C CYS A 163 -0.14 26.35 4.76
N VAL A 164 0.98 25.74 5.14
CA VAL A 164 2.19 26.45 5.58
C VAL A 164 2.67 27.43 4.54
N ALA A 165 2.78 27.02 3.27
CA ALA A 165 3.21 27.92 2.19
C ALA A 165 2.28 29.12 2.01
N ARG A 166 0.96 28.91 2.10
CA ARG A 166 -0.02 30.03 2.02
C ARG A 166 0.11 30.98 3.22
N ALA A 167 0.36 30.46 4.41
CA ALA A 167 0.56 31.30 5.61
C ALA A 167 1.83 32.16 5.48
N GLU A 168 2.94 31.59 5.02
CA GLU A 168 4.20 32.31 4.79
C GLU A 168 4.05 33.47 3.78
N ASP A 169 3.26 33.25 2.72
CA ASP A 169 2.97 34.28 1.71
C ASP A 169 1.95 35.34 2.18
N GLY A 170 1.34 35.18 3.36
CA GLY A 170 0.21 36.01 3.80
C GLY A 170 -1.10 35.79 3.03
N ARG A 171 -1.22 34.66 2.32
CA ARG A 171 -2.44 34.23 1.58
C ARG A 171 -3.34 33.29 2.40
N GLY A 172 -2.93 32.94 3.59
CA GLY A 172 -3.65 32.05 4.50
C GLY A 172 -3.42 32.44 5.94
N ASP A 173 -4.17 31.81 6.85
CA ASP A 173 -4.07 32.05 8.27
C ASP A 173 -2.76 31.52 8.86
N VAL A 174 -2.32 32.12 9.96
CA VAL A 174 -1.18 31.62 10.74
C VAL A 174 -1.52 30.25 11.30
N THR A 175 -0.60 29.29 11.17
CA THR A 175 -0.82 27.90 11.55
C THR A 175 0.35 27.32 12.34
N LYS A 176 0.06 26.50 13.34
CA LYS A 176 1.05 25.72 14.09
C LYS A 176 1.67 24.59 13.27
N LEU A 177 1.06 24.20 12.14
CA LEU A 177 1.64 23.24 11.20
C LEU A 177 3.06 23.62 10.79
N ARG A 178 3.33 24.93 10.66
CA ARG A 178 4.67 25.41 10.34
C ARG A 178 5.71 24.94 11.36
N GLU A 179 5.43 25.19 12.65
CA GLU A 179 6.34 24.83 13.73
C GLU A 179 6.58 23.32 13.80
N PHE A 180 5.52 22.53 13.83
CA PHE A 180 5.61 21.08 13.98
C PHE A 180 6.28 20.39 12.80
N LEU A 181 5.95 20.78 11.57
CA LEU A 181 6.55 20.19 10.38
C LEU A 181 8.03 20.55 10.24
N LEU A 182 8.40 21.81 10.51
CA LEU A 182 9.81 22.22 10.46
C LEU A 182 10.63 21.54 11.56
N GLU A 183 10.10 21.44 12.79
CA GLU A 183 10.74 20.73 13.90
C GLU A 183 11.03 19.27 13.54
N SER A 184 10.02 18.53 13.06
CA SER A 184 10.14 17.13 12.71
C SER A 184 11.12 16.87 11.58
N LEU A 185 11.27 17.83 10.66
CA LEU A 185 12.20 17.76 9.53
C LEU A 185 13.58 18.32 9.83
N GLY A 186 13.79 18.95 11.00
CA GLY A 186 15.03 19.64 11.32
C GLY A 186 15.31 20.85 10.42
N LEU A 187 14.25 21.48 9.88
CA LEU A 187 14.33 22.63 9.00
C LEU A 187 14.13 23.93 9.80
N ILE A 188 14.74 25.01 9.33
CA ILE A 188 14.68 26.32 9.98
C ILE A 188 13.77 27.28 9.20
N ASP A 189 13.79 27.15 7.88
CA ASP A 189 13.11 28.04 6.95
C ASP A 189 12.08 27.26 6.11
N PRO A 190 10.82 27.73 6.03
CA PRO A 190 9.77 27.09 5.25
C PRO A 190 10.10 26.90 3.77
N THR A 191 10.95 27.76 3.18
CA THR A 191 11.39 27.60 1.78
C THR A 191 12.15 26.29 1.53
N GLN A 192 12.77 25.72 2.57
CA GLN A 192 13.45 24.42 2.50
C GLN A 192 12.47 23.24 2.27
N LEU A 193 11.18 23.43 2.59
CA LEU A 193 10.14 22.42 2.31
C LEU A 193 10.05 22.08 0.81
N VAL A 194 10.29 23.05 -0.06
CA VAL A 194 10.25 22.83 -1.52
C VAL A 194 11.29 21.78 -1.95
N THR A 195 12.52 21.94 -1.48
CA THR A 195 13.61 21.00 -1.81
C THR A 195 13.38 19.64 -1.13
N TRP A 196 12.90 19.65 0.11
CA TRP A 196 12.62 18.42 0.82
C TRP A 196 11.51 17.61 0.12
N VAL A 197 10.37 18.22 -0.21
CA VAL A 197 9.26 17.55 -0.92
C VAL A 197 9.71 16.99 -2.27
N ALA A 198 10.56 17.72 -3.00
CA ALA A 198 11.04 17.29 -4.31
C ALA A 198 11.90 16.01 -4.25
N SER A 199 12.51 15.72 -3.11
CA SER A 199 13.37 14.53 -2.92
C SER A 199 12.73 13.44 -2.05
N ALA A 200 11.70 13.77 -1.28
CA ALA A 200 11.05 12.85 -0.35
C ALA A 200 10.17 11.83 -1.09
N SER A 201 10.23 10.59 -0.66
CA SER A 201 9.30 9.57 -1.10
C SER A 201 7.88 9.83 -0.55
N LYS A 202 6.87 9.28 -1.23
CA LYS A 202 5.48 9.33 -0.76
C LYS A 202 5.32 8.86 0.69
N ARG A 203 6.09 7.85 1.10
CA ARG A 203 6.05 7.30 2.45
C ARG A 203 6.65 8.27 3.49
N GLU A 204 7.76 8.93 3.16
CA GLU A 204 8.37 9.92 4.04
C GLU A 204 7.45 11.12 4.24
N ILE A 205 6.78 11.57 3.19
CA ILE A 205 5.78 12.64 3.31
C ILE A 205 4.64 12.17 4.22
N ALA A 206 4.04 11.01 3.97
CA ALA A 206 2.95 10.49 4.78
C ALA A 206 3.35 10.22 6.25
N ALA A 207 4.63 10.03 6.54
CA ALA A 207 5.13 9.83 7.91
C ALA A 207 4.95 11.06 8.82
N LEU A 208 4.70 12.25 8.26
CA LEU A 208 4.43 13.49 9.01
C LEU A 208 2.96 13.65 9.44
N VAL A 209 2.07 12.68 9.16
CA VAL A 209 0.66 12.72 9.65
C VAL A 209 0.55 12.97 11.15
N PRO A 210 1.40 12.38 12.02
CA PRO A 210 1.35 12.68 13.46
C PRO A 210 1.50 14.16 13.79
N ASP A 211 2.27 14.92 13.02
CA ASP A 211 2.46 16.37 13.23
C ASP A 211 1.20 17.16 12.86
N VAL A 212 0.49 16.75 11.80
CA VAL A 212 -0.80 17.34 11.44
C VAL A 212 -1.84 17.07 12.52
N VAL A 213 -1.90 15.83 13.03
CA VAL A 213 -2.81 15.47 14.14
C VAL A 213 -2.45 16.23 15.42
N ARG A 214 -1.16 16.39 15.72
CA ARG A 214 -0.68 17.17 16.87
C ARG A 214 -1.11 18.63 16.78
N ALA A 215 -0.94 19.26 15.60
CA ALA A 215 -1.38 20.65 15.38
C ALA A 215 -2.88 20.80 15.61
N ALA A 216 -3.70 19.90 15.05
CA ALA A 216 -5.15 19.93 15.26
C ALA A 216 -5.53 19.73 16.74
N THR A 217 -4.85 18.81 17.43
CA THR A 217 -5.07 18.56 18.88
C THR A 217 -4.73 19.79 19.71
N ASP A 218 -3.71 20.55 19.30
CA ASP A 218 -3.31 21.81 19.92
C ASP A 218 -4.23 23.00 19.54
N GLY A 219 -5.32 22.73 18.84
CA GLY A 219 -6.35 23.71 18.47
C GLY A 219 -6.03 24.55 17.23
N ASP A 220 -5.15 24.07 16.34
CA ASP A 220 -4.93 24.68 15.04
C ASP A 220 -6.12 24.43 14.11
N ALA A 221 -6.83 25.49 13.72
CA ALA A 221 -8.04 25.40 12.91
C ALA A 221 -7.75 24.83 11.51
N SER A 222 -6.66 25.27 10.87
CA SER A 222 -6.28 24.80 9.55
C SER A 222 -5.97 23.29 9.53
N ALA A 223 -5.29 22.80 10.58
CA ALA A 223 -5.04 21.37 10.71
C ALA A 223 -6.35 20.58 10.96
N GLY A 224 -7.27 21.16 11.75
CA GLY A 224 -8.61 20.59 11.97
C GLY A 224 -9.39 20.44 10.66
N ASP A 225 -9.45 21.51 9.87
CA ASP A 225 -10.16 21.53 8.57
C ASP A 225 -9.58 20.52 7.57
N ILE A 226 -8.25 20.33 7.59
CA ILE A 226 -7.58 19.34 6.73
C ILE A 226 -8.01 17.92 7.15
N LEU A 227 -8.04 17.61 8.45
CA LEU A 227 -8.47 16.30 8.96
C LEU A 227 -9.96 16.04 8.64
N GLU A 228 -10.83 17.05 8.83
CA GLU A 228 -12.25 16.94 8.50
C GLU A 228 -12.47 16.68 7.01
N SER A 229 -11.79 17.43 6.15
CA SER A 229 -11.81 17.23 4.70
C SER A 229 -11.35 15.81 4.31
N ALA A 230 -10.32 15.28 4.95
CA ALA A 230 -9.85 13.92 4.70
C ALA A 230 -10.94 12.88 5.05
N VAL A 231 -11.60 13.03 6.20
CA VAL A 231 -12.69 12.15 6.63
C VAL A 231 -13.85 12.19 5.64
N GLU A 232 -14.25 13.39 5.19
CA GLU A 232 -15.31 13.53 4.18
C GLU A 232 -14.97 12.81 2.86
N MET A 233 -13.73 12.95 2.37
CA MET A 233 -13.29 12.29 1.15
C MET A 233 -13.31 10.77 1.29
N LEU A 234 -12.82 10.23 2.41
CA LEU A 234 -12.86 8.80 2.70
C LEU A 234 -14.32 8.29 2.85
N ALA A 235 -15.21 9.09 3.46
CA ALA A 235 -16.62 8.76 3.55
C ALA A 235 -17.28 8.71 2.17
N ARG A 236 -16.91 9.60 1.25
CA ARG A 236 -17.38 9.54 -0.15
C ARG A 236 -16.90 8.28 -0.87
N HIS A 237 -15.66 7.82 -0.64
CA HIS A 237 -15.19 6.54 -1.18
C HIS A 237 -16.09 5.39 -0.73
N LEU A 238 -16.41 5.33 0.58
CA LEU A 238 -17.30 4.31 1.15
C LEU A 238 -18.73 4.38 0.63
N ALA A 239 -19.25 5.58 0.40
CA ALA A 239 -20.61 5.77 -0.10
C ALA A 239 -20.76 5.45 -1.59
N THR A 240 -19.62 5.40 -2.33
CA THR A 240 -19.61 5.22 -3.79
C THR A 240 -19.28 3.78 -4.19
N VAL A 241 -18.52 3.04 -3.38
CA VAL A 241 -18.10 1.67 -3.66
C VAL A 241 -19.20 0.55 -3.42
#